data_5c46d92dce2208d2997d29384b3a5cda
#
_entry.id   5c46d92dce2208d2997d29384b3a5cda
#
_cell.length_a   1.000
_cell.length_b   1.000
_cell.length_c   1.000
_cell.angle_alpha   90.00
_cell.angle_beta   90.00
_cell.angle_gamma   90.00
#
_symmetry.space_group_name_H-M   'P 1'
#
loop_
_entity.id
_entity.type
_entity.pdbx_description
1 polymer ?
#
loop_
_entity_poly.entity_id
_entity_poly.type
_entity_poly.pdbx_seq_one_letter_code
_entity_poly.pdbx_strand_id
1 'polypeptide(L)'
;MKKLAILASGTGTNAERITRYFAEKKTVEITLIITNKENAGVIERAERLNVPCMVVSSKDFKEGKALEILKRYEIDFIVLAGFLLRIPDDILHNYPNRIVNIHPSLLPKYGGKGMFGHHVHEAVLAAGDAESGITIHYIDEHYDEGAVILQVKCPVLPDDTPETLASRVHQLEYEHYPVVIEGLL
;
A
#
# COMPACT_ATOMS: atom_id res chain seq x y z
N MET A 1 2.78 5.83 -21.60
CA MET A 1 2.60 6.20 -20.19
C MET A 1 2.49 4.89 -19.43
N LYS A 2 3.18 4.74 -18.28
CA LYS A 2 3.11 3.52 -17.46
C LYS A 2 1.72 3.39 -16.85
N LYS A 3 1.19 2.16 -16.83
CA LYS A 3 -0.12 1.83 -16.26
C LYS A 3 0.06 1.19 -14.87
N LEU A 4 -0.52 1.80 -13.86
CA LEU A 4 -0.46 1.31 -12.48
C LEU A 4 -1.77 0.73 -11.99
N ALA A 5 -1.68 -0.36 -11.22
CA ALA A 5 -2.75 -0.82 -10.36
C ALA A 5 -2.44 -0.51 -8.90
N ILE A 6 -3.44 -0.04 -8.16
CA ILE A 6 -3.37 0.13 -6.70
C ILE A 6 -4.25 -0.93 -6.04
N LEU A 7 -3.67 -1.67 -5.08
CA LEU A 7 -4.39 -2.66 -4.29
C LEU A 7 -4.60 -2.12 -2.87
N ALA A 8 -5.85 -2.11 -2.40
CA ALA A 8 -6.21 -1.58 -1.08
C ALA A 8 -7.38 -2.36 -0.46
N SER A 9 -7.30 -2.66 0.84
CA SER A 9 -8.34 -3.39 1.59
C SER A 9 -9.20 -2.51 2.51
N GLY A 10 -8.84 -1.24 2.67
CA GLY A 10 -9.42 -0.33 3.65
C GLY A 10 -10.02 0.94 3.05
N THR A 11 -9.81 2.05 3.74
CA THR A 11 -10.39 3.36 3.39
C THR A 11 -9.86 3.93 2.07
N GLY A 12 -8.64 3.56 1.65
CA GLY A 12 -8.05 3.99 0.39
C GLY A 12 -7.50 5.42 0.37
N THR A 13 -7.13 5.98 1.52
CA THR A 13 -6.57 7.34 1.60
C THR A 13 -5.26 7.47 0.83
N ASN A 14 -4.37 6.48 0.93
CA ASN A 14 -3.15 6.42 0.11
C ASN A 14 -3.46 6.26 -1.38
N ALA A 15 -4.43 5.41 -1.73
CA ALA A 15 -4.84 5.25 -3.13
C ALA A 15 -5.33 6.58 -3.73
N GLU A 16 -6.15 7.33 -2.98
CA GLU A 16 -6.59 8.67 -3.40
C GLU A 16 -5.41 9.63 -3.55
N ARG A 17 -4.49 9.66 -2.58
CA ARG A 17 -3.33 10.54 -2.61
C ARG A 17 -2.43 10.27 -3.82
N ILE A 18 -2.13 9.01 -4.07
CA ILE A 18 -1.33 8.57 -5.23
C ILE A 18 -2.02 8.94 -6.53
N THR A 19 -3.32 8.68 -6.64
CA THR A 19 -4.10 8.98 -7.85
C THR A 19 -4.10 10.47 -8.16
N ARG A 20 -4.33 11.34 -7.18
CA ARG A 20 -4.30 12.79 -7.35
C ARG A 20 -2.92 13.30 -7.76
N TYR A 21 -1.87 12.77 -7.12
CA TYR A 21 -0.49 13.14 -7.43
C TYR A 21 -0.16 12.90 -8.91
N PHE A 22 -0.48 11.73 -9.44
CA PHE A 22 -0.19 11.40 -10.84
C PHE A 22 -1.15 12.07 -11.84
N ALA A 23 -2.38 12.37 -11.44
CA ALA A 23 -3.31 13.14 -12.26
C ALA A 23 -2.78 14.57 -12.54
N GLU A 24 -2.12 15.20 -11.57
CA GLU A 24 -1.46 16.50 -11.74
C GLU A 24 -0.20 16.41 -12.61
N LYS A 25 0.61 15.38 -12.39
CA LYS A 25 1.90 15.18 -13.09
C LYS A 25 1.75 14.69 -14.54
N LYS A 26 0.72 13.90 -14.82
CA LYS A 26 0.47 13.26 -16.12
C LYS A 26 1.64 12.38 -16.63
N THR A 27 2.43 11.85 -15.72
CA THR A 27 3.58 10.98 -16.03
C THR A 27 3.19 9.52 -16.07
N VAL A 28 2.13 9.16 -15.32
CA VAL A 28 1.67 7.80 -15.08
C VAL A 28 0.14 7.76 -15.10
N GLU A 29 -0.44 6.65 -15.52
CA GLU A 29 -1.87 6.40 -15.48
C GLU A 29 -2.22 5.44 -14.34
N ILE A 30 -3.07 5.87 -13.39
CA ILE A 30 -3.69 4.95 -12.44
C ILE A 30 -4.88 4.29 -13.14
N THR A 31 -4.64 3.12 -13.70
CA THR A 31 -5.57 2.44 -14.61
C THR A 31 -6.62 1.64 -13.86
N LEU A 32 -6.28 1.14 -12.65
CA LEU A 32 -7.12 0.20 -11.93
C LEU A 32 -6.89 0.29 -10.42
N ILE A 33 -7.96 0.19 -9.66
CA ILE A 33 -7.91 -0.11 -8.22
C ILE A 33 -8.51 -1.50 -8.00
N ILE A 34 -7.86 -2.33 -7.18
CA ILE A 34 -8.38 -3.64 -6.78
C ILE A 34 -8.55 -3.65 -5.25
N THR A 35 -9.69 -4.15 -4.79
CA THR A 35 -9.92 -4.45 -3.38
C THR A 35 -10.39 -5.89 -3.21
N ASN A 36 -10.10 -6.48 -2.04
CA ASN A 36 -10.59 -7.81 -1.67
C ASN A 36 -11.84 -7.77 -0.78
N LYS A 37 -12.39 -6.58 -0.55
CA LYS A 37 -13.55 -6.37 0.33
C LYS A 37 -14.63 -5.56 -0.37
N GLU A 38 -15.85 -6.08 -0.38
CA GLU A 38 -17.02 -5.45 -1.00
C GLU A 38 -17.41 -4.11 -0.35
N ASN A 39 -17.08 -3.92 0.93
CA ASN A 39 -17.40 -2.72 1.71
C ASN A 39 -16.16 -1.83 1.97
N ALA A 40 -15.11 -1.96 1.17
CA ALA A 40 -13.92 -1.13 1.35
C ALA A 40 -14.20 0.33 0.96
N GLY A 41 -13.80 1.28 1.80
CA GLY A 41 -13.98 2.71 1.51
C GLY A 41 -13.23 3.20 0.27
N VAL A 42 -12.25 2.43 -0.21
CA VAL A 42 -11.55 2.73 -1.46
C VAL A 42 -12.47 2.69 -2.69
N ILE A 43 -13.59 1.95 -2.64
CA ILE A 43 -14.55 1.86 -3.75
C ILE A 43 -15.17 3.22 -4.05
N GLU A 44 -15.71 3.90 -3.04
CA GLU A 44 -16.27 5.25 -3.18
C GLU A 44 -15.23 6.27 -3.64
N ARG A 45 -13.98 6.11 -3.19
CA ARG A 45 -12.88 6.98 -3.61
C ARG A 45 -12.54 6.77 -5.10
N ALA A 46 -12.48 5.52 -5.54
CA ALA A 46 -12.25 5.18 -6.94
C ALA A 46 -13.33 5.79 -7.85
N GLU A 47 -14.59 5.71 -7.45
CA GLU A 47 -15.71 6.34 -8.16
C GLU A 47 -15.51 7.87 -8.31
N ARG A 48 -15.23 8.57 -7.21
CA ARG A 48 -14.98 10.02 -7.23
C ARG A 48 -13.76 10.42 -8.06
N LEU A 49 -12.80 9.54 -8.18
CA LEU A 49 -11.57 9.74 -8.96
C LEU A 49 -11.70 9.31 -10.42
N ASN A 50 -12.85 8.74 -10.81
CA ASN A 50 -13.08 8.14 -12.12
C ASN A 50 -12.04 7.07 -12.48
N VAL A 51 -11.59 6.28 -11.50
CA VAL A 51 -10.70 5.14 -11.71
C VAL A 51 -11.50 3.85 -11.59
N PRO A 52 -11.41 2.92 -12.55
CA PRO A 52 -12.05 1.62 -12.44
C PRO A 52 -11.66 0.91 -11.14
N CYS A 53 -12.64 0.36 -10.41
CA CYS A 53 -12.42 -0.41 -9.20
C CYS A 53 -13.02 -1.80 -9.33
N MET A 54 -12.24 -2.82 -9.01
CA MET A 54 -12.69 -4.21 -9.05
C MET A 54 -12.58 -4.86 -7.67
N VAL A 55 -13.66 -5.54 -7.28
CA VAL A 55 -13.65 -6.38 -6.08
C VAL A 55 -13.25 -7.79 -6.48
N VAL A 56 -12.17 -8.28 -5.92
CA VAL A 56 -11.64 -9.63 -6.16
C VAL A 56 -11.52 -10.34 -4.82
N SER A 57 -12.36 -11.33 -4.58
CA SER A 57 -12.38 -12.05 -3.30
C SER A 57 -11.03 -12.72 -3.00
N SER A 58 -10.79 -13.04 -1.72
CA SER A 58 -9.58 -13.77 -1.31
C SER A 58 -9.45 -15.13 -2.01
N LYS A 59 -10.58 -15.77 -2.35
CA LYS A 59 -10.62 -17.00 -3.11
C LYS A 59 -10.17 -16.76 -4.56
N ASP A 60 -10.77 -15.78 -5.22
CA ASP A 60 -10.45 -15.42 -6.61
C ASP A 60 -8.99 -14.99 -6.78
N PHE A 61 -8.41 -14.31 -5.76
CA PHE A 61 -6.99 -13.99 -5.74
C PHE A 61 -6.11 -15.24 -5.79
N LYS A 62 -6.45 -16.26 -5.00
CA LYS A 62 -5.72 -17.53 -4.97
C LYS A 62 -5.90 -18.37 -6.23
N GLU A 63 -7.01 -18.20 -6.93
CA GLU A 63 -7.36 -18.91 -8.16
C GLU A 63 -6.84 -18.23 -9.43
N GLY A 64 -6.00 -17.17 -9.29
CA GLY A 64 -5.34 -16.50 -10.42
C GLY A 64 -6.17 -15.42 -11.12
N LYS A 65 -7.39 -15.14 -10.66
CA LYS A 65 -8.28 -14.16 -11.29
C LYS A 65 -7.73 -12.73 -11.23
N ALA A 66 -7.03 -12.39 -10.15
CA ALA A 66 -6.38 -11.09 -10.02
C ALA A 66 -5.29 -10.90 -11.09
N LEU A 67 -4.49 -11.94 -11.37
CA LEU A 67 -3.47 -11.88 -12.42
C LEU A 67 -4.10 -11.70 -13.81
N GLU A 68 -5.19 -12.39 -14.10
CA GLU A 68 -5.93 -12.22 -15.36
C GLU A 68 -6.42 -10.78 -15.56
N ILE A 69 -6.95 -10.17 -14.48
CA ILE A 69 -7.40 -8.79 -14.49
C ILE A 69 -6.22 -7.85 -14.74
N LEU A 70 -5.11 -7.99 -14.00
CA LEU A 70 -3.92 -7.17 -14.17
C LEU A 70 -3.37 -7.22 -15.60
N LYS A 71 -3.36 -8.41 -16.21
CA LYS A 71 -2.96 -8.59 -17.61
C LYS A 71 -3.93 -7.94 -18.59
N ARG A 72 -5.24 -8.08 -18.38
CA ARG A 72 -6.28 -7.47 -19.22
C ARG A 72 -6.18 -5.95 -19.25
N TYR A 73 -5.86 -5.33 -18.13
CA TYR A 73 -5.65 -3.88 -18.01
C TYR A 73 -4.24 -3.44 -18.42
N GLU A 74 -3.39 -4.39 -18.85
CA GLU A 74 -2.00 -4.14 -19.27
C GLU A 74 -1.19 -3.40 -18.20
N ILE A 75 -1.33 -3.81 -16.95
CA ILE A 75 -0.66 -3.17 -15.82
C ILE A 75 0.85 -3.38 -15.89
N ASP A 76 1.60 -2.30 -15.77
CA ASP A 76 3.07 -2.32 -15.75
C ASP A 76 3.65 -2.45 -14.33
N PHE A 77 2.97 -1.86 -13.34
CA PHE A 77 3.47 -1.75 -11.97
C PHE A 77 2.33 -1.82 -10.95
N ILE A 78 2.58 -2.45 -9.81
CA ILE A 78 1.58 -2.68 -8.76
C ILE A 78 2.00 -1.95 -7.48
N VAL A 79 1.07 -1.22 -6.88
CA VAL A 79 1.25 -0.48 -5.63
C VAL A 79 0.29 -1.01 -4.58
N LEU A 80 0.83 -1.50 -3.46
CA LEU A 80 0.02 -1.91 -2.32
C LEU A 80 -0.14 -0.72 -1.37
N ALA A 81 -1.38 -0.37 -1.07
CA ALA A 81 -1.76 0.75 -0.22
C ALA A 81 -2.73 0.31 0.87
N GLY A 82 -2.23 -0.38 1.87
CA GLY A 82 -3.05 -1.01 2.91
C GLY A 82 -3.80 -2.24 2.40
N PHE A 83 -3.15 -3.04 1.58
CA PHE A 83 -3.68 -4.32 1.11
C PHE A 83 -3.30 -5.45 2.06
N LEU A 84 -4.30 -6.22 2.53
CA LEU A 84 -4.13 -7.15 3.64
C LEU A 84 -3.88 -8.61 3.24
N LEU A 85 -4.08 -8.96 1.97
CA LEU A 85 -3.78 -10.31 1.50
C LEU A 85 -2.31 -10.44 1.10
N ARG A 86 -1.75 -11.63 1.30
CA ARG A 86 -0.47 -11.98 0.67
C ARG A 86 -0.63 -11.97 -0.84
N ILE A 87 0.33 -11.40 -1.53
CA ILE A 87 0.36 -11.45 -3.00
C ILE A 87 0.69 -12.88 -3.44
N PRO A 88 -0.13 -13.50 -4.29
CA PRO A 88 0.12 -14.85 -4.78
C PRO A 88 1.38 -14.95 -5.63
N ASP A 89 1.98 -16.14 -5.65
CA ASP A 89 3.25 -16.40 -6.34
C ASP A 89 3.15 -16.19 -7.86
N ASP A 90 2.00 -16.44 -8.47
CA ASP A 90 1.75 -16.17 -9.87
C ASP A 90 1.87 -14.67 -10.21
N ILE A 91 1.37 -13.79 -9.34
CA ILE A 91 1.54 -12.33 -9.50
C ILE A 91 3.00 -11.95 -9.29
N LEU A 92 3.66 -12.46 -8.23
CA LEU A 92 5.07 -12.18 -7.95
C LEU A 92 5.98 -12.54 -9.14
N HIS A 93 5.77 -13.72 -9.75
CA HIS A 93 6.54 -14.19 -10.88
C HIS A 93 6.28 -13.39 -12.18
N ASN A 94 5.07 -12.86 -12.36
CA ASN A 94 4.75 -12.03 -13.54
C ASN A 94 5.16 -10.56 -13.39
N TYR A 95 5.38 -10.09 -12.16
CA TYR A 95 5.76 -8.70 -11.83
C TYR A 95 7.04 -8.61 -11.00
N PRO A 96 8.17 -9.24 -11.42
CA PRO A 96 9.42 -9.21 -10.65
C PRO A 96 9.92 -7.77 -10.50
N ASN A 97 10.22 -7.34 -9.27
CA ASN A 97 10.63 -5.97 -8.94
C ASN A 97 9.68 -4.86 -9.39
N ARG A 98 8.40 -5.20 -9.56
CA ARG A 98 7.34 -4.26 -10.00
C ARG A 98 6.15 -4.21 -9.04
N ILE A 99 6.36 -4.63 -7.80
CA ILE A 99 5.35 -4.56 -6.73
C ILE A 99 5.99 -3.90 -5.53
N VAL A 100 5.38 -2.82 -5.04
CA VAL A 100 5.85 -2.10 -3.85
C VAL A 100 4.75 -1.99 -2.82
N ASN A 101 5.16 -1.93 -1.56
CA ASN A 101 4.27 -1.73 -0.42
C ASN A 101 4.78 -0.60 0.47
N ILE A 102 3.86 -0.01 1.22
CA ILE A 102 4.18 0.87 2.33
C ILE A 102 3.70 0.23 3.63
N HIS A 103 4.59 0.15 4.61
CA HIS A 103 4.29 -0.37 5.94
C HIS A 103 4.45 0.74 7.00
N PRO A 104 3.49 0.88 7.93
CA PRO A 104 3.45 1.99 8.88
C PRO A 104 4.37 1.81 10.09
N SER A 105 5.55 1.21 9.90
CA SER A 105 6.58 1.08 10.91
C SER A 105 7.99 1.10 10.29
N LEU A 106 8.99 1.12 11.15
CA LEU A 106 10.41 0.98 10.79
C LEU A 106 10.78 -0.51 10.73
N LEU A 107 10.49 -1.18 9.61
CA LEU A 107 10.81 -2.60 9.44
C LEU A 107 12.29 -2.90 9.76
N PRO A 108 12.62 -4.06 10.33
CA PRO A 108 11.75 -5.23 10.56
C PRO A 108 10.86 -5.15 11.80
N LYS A 109 10.95 -4.09 12.61
CA LYS A 109 10.08 -3.92 13.77
C LYS A 109 8.61 -3.81 13.33
N TYR A 110 7.74 -4.50 14.05
CA TYR A 110 6.28 -4.48 13.84
C TYR A 110 5.86 -4.82 12.41
N GLY A 111 6.62 -5.70 11.75
CA GLY A 111 6.28 -6.31 10.47
C GLY A 111 5.71 -7.71 10.61
N GLY A 112 5.28 -8.28 9.48
CA GLY A 112 4.81 -9.65 9.41
C GLY A 112 3.30 -9.84 9.59
N LYS A 113 2.88 -11.10 9.61
CA LYS A 113 1.46 -11.48 9.63
C LYS A 113 0.72 -10.89 10.83
N GLY A 114 -0.37 -10.16 10.56
CA GLY A 114 -1.22 -9.54 11.59
C GLY A 114 -0.79 -8.14 12.00
N MET A 115 0.40 -7.68 11.60
CA MET A 115 0.89 -6.33 11.86
C MET A 115 0.47 -5.37 10.75
N PHE A 116 -0.68 -4.75 10.91
CA PHE A 116 -1.22 -3.77 9.99
C PHE A 116 -2.07 -2.71 10.71
N GLY A 117 -2.14 -1.52 10.14
CA GLY A 117 -3.01 -0.43 10.59
C GLY A 117 -2.81 -0.09 12.06
N HIS A 118 -3.91 -0.03 12.81
CA HIS A 118 -3.96 0.37 14.22
C HIS A 118 -3.10 -0.51 15.15
N HIS A 119 -3.03 -1.81 14.89
CA HIS A 119 -2.24 -2.75 15.70
C HIS A 119 -0.75 -2.41 15.73
N VAL A 120 -0.21 -1.85 14.64
CA VAL A 120 1.19 -1.42 14.59
C VAL A 120 1.43 -0.28 15.59
N HIS A 121 0.56 0.73 15.60
CA HIS A 121 0.71 1.90 16.49
C HIS A 121 0.51 1.53 17.95
N GLU A 122 -0.43 0.64 18.26
CA GLU A 122 -0.60 0.07 19.59
C GLU A 122 0.67 -0.65 20.08
N ALA A 123 1.27 -1.47 19.20
CA ALA A 123 2.48 -2.20 19.53
C ALA A 123 3.69 -1.28 19.77
N VAL A 124 3.85 -0.25 18.94
CA VAL A 124 4.91 0.77 19.12
C VAL A 124 4.78 1.48 20.46
N LEU A 125 3.58 1.93 20.82
CA LEU A 125 3.32 2.60 22.10
C LEU A 125 3.50 1.66 23.29
N ALA A 126 3.02 0.42 23.19
CA ALA A 126 3.18 -0.59 24.24
C ALA A 126 4.65 -0.94 24.51
N ALA A 127 5.49 -0.90 23.47
CA ALA A 127 6.93 -1.14 23.59
C ALA A 127 7.70 0.06 24.17
N GLY A 128 7.08 1.25 24.21
CA GLY A 128 7.75 2.47 24.67
C GLY A 128 8.83 2.96 23.72
N ASP A 129 8.73 2.66 22.42
CA ASP A 129 9.69 3.12 21.43
C ASP A 129 9.63 4.66 21.31
N ALA A 130 10.79 5.30 21.20
CA ALA A 130 10.89 6.75 21.04
C ALA A 130 10.63 7.23 19.61
N GLU A 131 10.70 6.32 18.63
CA GLU A 131 10.53 6.59 17.21
C GLU A 131 9.60 5.57 16.56
N SER A 132 8.83 6.02 15.59
CA SER A 132 8.10 5.22 14.61
C SER A 132 8.38 5.75 13.21
N GLY A 133 7.62 5.35 12.22
CA GLY A 133 7.79 5.86 10.86
C GLY A 133 7.15 4.95 9.83
N ILE A 134 7.67 5.05 8.62
CA ILE A 134 7.23 4.26 7.47
C ILE A 134 8.39 3.50 6.85
N THR A 135 8.08 2.39 6.20
CA THR A 135 8.99 1.67 5.32
C THR A 135 8.31 1.44 3.98
N ILE A 136 8.92 1.89 2.91
CA ILE A 136 8.54 1.56 1.53
C ILE A 136 9.52 0.49 1.05
N HIS A 137 8.99 -0.62 0.55
CA HIS A 137 9.79 -1.78 0.18
C HIS A 137 9.20 -2.54 -1.00
N TYR A 138 10.02 -3.30 -1.69
CA TYR A 138 9.56 -4.27 -2.68
C TYR A 138 8.86 -5.44 -1.99
N ILE A 139 7.93 -6.07 -2.70
CA ILE A 139 7.26 -7.28 -2.24
C ILE A 139 7.98 -8.51 -2.81
N ASP A 140 8.22 -9.47 -1.94
CA ASP A 140 8.70 -10.81 -2.25
C ASP A 140 7.77 -11.90 -1.67
N GLU A 141 8.25 -13.13 -1.57
CA GLU A 141 7.49 -14.28 -1.07
C GLU A 141 7.19 -14.21 0.44
N HIS A 142 7.87 -13.33 1.18
CA HIS A 142 7.75 -13.20 2.64
C HIS A 142 7.05 -11.88 3.01
N TYR A 143 6.25 -11.91 4.08
CA TYR A 143 5.58 -10.70 4.57
C TYR A 143 6.59 -9.68 5.09
N ASP A 144 6.57 -8.48 4.50
CA ASP A 144 7.34 -7.30 4.93
C ASP A 144 8.87 -7.49 4.99
N GLU A 145 9.41 -8.46 4.25
CA GLU A 145 10.84 -8.79 4.22
C GLU A 145 11.55 -8.38 2.92
N GLY A 146 10.82 -7.90 1.92
CA GLY A 146 11.37 -7.46 0.66
C GLY A 146 12.32 -6.26 0.80
N ALA A 147 13.17 -6.06 -0.21
CA ALA A 147 14.20 -5.02 -0.19
C ALA A 147 13.63 -3.63 0.11
N VAL A 148 14.18 -2.97 1.14
CA VAL A 148 13.78 -1.63 1.55
C VAL A 148 14.23 -0.60 0.52
N ILE A 149 13.31 0.27 0.13
CA ILE A 149 13.54 1.39 -0.79
C ILE A 149 13.78 2.68 0.00
N LEU A 150 12.90 2.95 0.98
CA LEU A 150 12.97 4.15 1.83
C LEU A 150 12.39 3.86 3.21
N GLN A 151 13.05 4.39 4.24
CA GLN A 151 12.48 4.52 5.59
C GLN A 151 12.50 5.98 6.01
N VAL A 152 11.39 6.44 6.60
CA VAL A 152 11.29 7.79 7.18
C VAL A 152 10.80 7.68 8.62
N LYS A 153 11.47 8.37 9.51
CA LYS A 153 11.19 8.35 10.96
C LYS A 153 10.32 9.52 11.38
N CYS A 154 9.53 9.30 12.43
CA CYS A 154 8.90 10.36 13.21
C CYS A 154 9.04 10.07 14.71
N PRO A 155 8.97 11.10 15.56
CA PRO A 155 9.00 10.90 17.02
C PRO A 155 7.70 10.28 17.50
N VAL A 156 7.80 9.45 18.55
CA VAL A 156 6.67 9.07 19.40
C VAL A 156 6.66 10.03 20.59
N LEU A 157 5.56 10.75 20.77
CA LEU A 157 5.43 11.74 21.84
C LEU A 157 4.88 11.11 23.13
N PRO A 158 5.20 11.66 24.31
CA PRO A 158 4.76 11.10 25.59
C PRO A 158 3.23 10.94 25.72
N ASP A 159 2.47 11.83 25.08
CA ASP A 159 1.00 11.85 25.14
C ASP A 159 0.34 11.21 23.91
N ASP A 160 1.11 10.49 23.08
CA ASP A 160 0.54 9.85 21.90
C ASP A 160 -0.45 8.74 22.26
N THR A 161 -1.57 8.76 21.57
CA THR A 161 -2.47 7.64 21.43
C THR A 161 -2.21 6.92 20.10
N PRO A 162 -2.72 5.71 19.89
CA PRO A 162 -2.61 5.05 18.59
C PRO A 162 -3.11 5.93 17.44
N GLU A 163 -4.16 6.72 17.65
CA GLU A 163 -4.74 7.61 16.64
C GLU A 163 -3.83 8.80 16.31
N THR A 164 -3.22 9.44 17.31
CA THR A 164 -2.32 10.58 17.08
C THR A 164 -1.03 10.13 16.39
N LEU A 165 -0.49 8.99 16.79
CA LEU A 165 0.68 8.39 16.15
C LEU A 165 0.33 7.97 14.70
N ALA A 166 -0.81 7.31 14.48
CA ALA A 166 -1.29 6.95 13.15
C ALA A 166 -1.42 8.17 12.24
N SER A 167 -1.98 9.26 12.74
CA SER A 167 -2.11 10.51 11.97
C SER A 167 -0.75 11.07 11.53
N ARG A 168 0.25 11.02 12.41
CA ARG A 168 1.62 11.48 12.11
C ARG A 168 2.28 10.57 11.08
N VAL A 169 2.14 9.26 11.20
CA VAL A 169 2.66 8.26 10.24
C VAL A 169 1.99 8.42 8.88
N HIS A 170 0.68 8.62 8.83
CA HIS A 170 -0.05 8.86 7.58
C HIS A 170 0.43 10.10 6.83
N GLN A 171 0.84 11.18 7.54
CA GLN A 171 1.43 12.34 6.85
C GLN A 171 2.71 11.96 6.11
N LEU A 172 3.57 11.13 6.70
CA LEU A 172 4.77 10.63 6.04
C LEU A 172 4.42 9.77 4.82
N GLU A 173 3.40 8.92 4.92
CA GLU A 173 2.93 8.11 3.78
C GLU A 173 2.49 9.00 2.62
N TYR A 174 1.66 10.02 2.89
CA TYR A 174 1.13 10.93 1.88
C TYR A 174 2.19 11.79 1.20
N GLU A 175 3.24 12.13 1.94
CA GLU A 175 4.36 12.94 1.42
C GLU A 175 5.30 12.09 0.57
N HIS A 176 5.67 10.91 1.05
CA HIS A 176 6.80 10.16 0.48
C HIS A 176 6.37 9.10 -0.54
N TYR A 177 5.24 8.43 -0.34
CA TYR A 177 4.90 7.27 -1.17
C TYR A 177 4.71 7.61 -2.65
N PRO A 178 3.95 8.65 -3.02
CA PRO A 178 3.81 9.01 -4.44
C PRO A 178 5.13 9.39 -5.10
N VAL A 179 6.01 10.10 -4.37
CA VAL A 179 7.33 10.53 -4.86
C VAL A 179 8.25 9.34 -5.09
N VAL A 180 8.26 8.38 -4.16
CA VAL A 180 9.04 7.14 -4.32
C VAL A 180 8.53 6.34 -5.52
N ILE A 181 7.22 6.16 -5.66
CA ILE A 181 6.64 5.46 -6.82
C ILE A 181 7.08 6.14 -8.13
N GLU A 182 7.02 7.47 -8.21
CA GLU A 182 7.48 8.21 -9.40
C GLU A 182 8.94 7.91 -9.75
N GLY A 183 9.81 7.83 -8.74
CA GLY A 183 11.23 7.52 -8.91
C GLY A 183 11.55 6.09 -9.35
N LEU A 184 10.59 5.17 -9.23
CA LEU A 184 10.74 3.75 -9.60
C LEU A 184 10.26 3.45 -11.03
N LEU A 185 9.60 4.39 -11.70
CA LEU A 185 8.95 4.22 -12.99
C LEU A 185 9.71 4.87 -14.14
#